data_f622bc5a0736423cecd74305909fee4c
#
_entry.id   f622bc5a0736423cecd74305909fee4c
#
_cell.length_a   1.000
_cell.length_b   1.000
_cell.length_c   1.000
_cell.angle_alpha   90.00
_cell.angle_beta   90.00
_cell.angle_gamma   90.00
#
_symmetry.space_group_name_H-M   'P 1'
#
loop_
_entity.id
_entity.type
_entity.pdbx_description
1 polymer ?
#
loop_
_entity_poly.entity_id
_entity_poly.type
_entity_poly.pdbx_seq_one_letter_code
_entity_poly.pdbx_strand_id
1 'polypeptide(L)'
;MSIIQVSPQLLNQICTHAEQAYPNECCGILMGRLAAEERKILVEIIPTENAWNQETADNFELLETNHQRLTTTERRYTIAPEALLKAQKQGRERQLSIIGIYHSHPDHTAIPSEFDRVCAWLGYSYIIVSVQQKKAADLRSWCLDQQHQFISEEIISIS
;
A
#
# COMPACT_ATOMS: atom_id res chain seq x y z
N MET A 1 -18.69 -1.85 7.61
CA MET A 1 -17.74 -2.40 6.61
C MET A 1 -16.98 -1.26 5.96
N SER A 2 -15.66 -1.37 5.86
CA SER A 2 -14.83 -0.29 5.31
C SER A 2 -14.94 -0.23 3.80
N ILE A 3 -15.00 0.99 3.27
CA ILE A 3 -15.13 1.26 1.85
C ILE A 3 -14.11 2.33 1.46
N ILE A 4 -13.45 2.14 0.31
CA ILE A 4 -12.61 3.17 -0.28
C ILE A 4 -13.16 3.53 -1.67
N GLN A 5 -13.39 4.82 -1.90
CA GLN A 5 -13.82 5.34 -3.18
C GLN A 5 -12.58 5.75 -3.98
N VAL A 6 -12.45 5.23 -5.19
CA VAL A 6 -11.29 5.45 -6.04
C VAL A 6 -11.76 5.71 -7.47
N SER A 7 -11.24 6.76 -8.11
CA SER A 7 -11.56 7.02 -9.51
C SER A 7 -10.86 6.01 -10.43
N PRO A 8 -11.40 5.76 -11.63
CA PRO A 8 -10.71 4.89 -12.60
C PRO A 8 -9.31 5.39 -12.97
N GLN A 9 -9.11 6.71 -13.02
CA GLN A 9 -7.80 7.27 -13.32
C GLN A 9 -6.77 6.91 -12.25
N LEU A 10 -7.16 6.99 -10.98
CA LEU A 10 -6.25 6.66 -9.87
C LEU A 10 -5.94 5.17 -9.85
N LEU A 11 -6.93 4.31 -10.10
CA LEU A 11 -6.69 2.87 -10.22
C LEU A 11 -5.68 2.59 -11.34
N ASN A 12 -5.85 3.26 -12.48
CA ASN A 12 -4.93 3.10 -13.60
C ASN A 12 -3.52 3.58 -13.26
N GLN A 13 -3.40 4.69 -12.55
CA GLN A 13 -2.08 5.19 -12.13
C GLN A 13 -1.36 4.20 -11.22
N ILE A 14 -2.08 3.59 -10.28
CA ILE A 14 -1.52 2.58 -9.39
C ILE A 14 -1.04 1.37 -10.21
N CYS A 15 -1.87 0.88 -11.11
CA CYS A 15 -1.52 -0.26 -11.96
C CYS A 15 -0.32 0.04 -12.85
N THR A 16 -0.25 1.23 -13.43
CA THR A 16 0.85 1.64 -14.28
C THR A 16 2.16 1.68 -13.49
N HIS A 17 2.15 2.26 -12.29
CA HIS A 17 3.33 2.28 -11.44
C HIS A 17 3.80 0.87 -11.10
N ALA A 18 2.86 -0.01 -10.78
CA ALA A 18 3.18 -1.41 -10.47
C ALA A 18 3.82 -2.14 -11.64
N GLU A 19 3.29 -1.93 -12.85
CA GLU A 19 3.85 -2.55 -14.06
C GLU A 19 5.25 -2.02 -14.37
N GLN A 20 5.46 -0.72 -14.21
CA GLN A 20 6.76 -0.10 -14.46
C GLN A 20 7.84 -0.55 -13.48
N ALA A 21 7.47 -0.85 -12.25
CA ALA A 21 8.41 -1.29 -11.22
C ALA A 21 8.80 -2.76 -11.35
N TYR A 22 7.96 -3.56 -12.01
CA TYR A 22 8.21 -4.99 -12.15
C TYR A 22 9.63 -5.26 -12.65
N PRO A 23 10.42 -6.20 -12.10
CA PRO A 23 10.02 -7.25 -11.15
C PRO A 23 10.11 -6.86 -9.67
N ASN A 24 10.32 -5.59 -9.38
CA ASN A 24 10.40 -5.10 -8.01
C ASN A 24 9.02 -4.71 -7.50
N GLU A 25 8.83 -4.75 -6.18
CA GLU A 25 7.63 -4.18 -5.57
C GLU A 25 7.67 -2.66 -5.68
N CYS A 26 6.60 -2.06 -6.16
CA CYS A 26 6.40 -0.62 -6.05
C CYS A 26 5.66 -0.32 -4.76
N CYS A 27 5.72 0.92 -4.33
CA CYS A 27 4.93 1.40 -3.21
C CYS A 27 4.61 2.88 -3.39
N GLY A 28 3.61 3.32 -2.65
CA GLY A 28 3.19 4.70 -2.66
C GLY A 28 2.19 5.01 -1.57
N ILE A 29 1.88 6.27 -1.44
CA ILE A 29 1.02 6.80 -0.38
C ILE A 29 -0.32 7.15 -0.97
N LEU A 30 -1.39 6.78 -0.26
CA LEU A 30 -2.77 7.12 -0.61
C LEU A 30 -3.16 8.36 0.18
N MET A 31 -3.46 9.45 -0.52
CA MET A 31 -3.89 10.70 0.09
C MET A 31 -5.37 10.92 -0.15
N GLY A 32 -6.10 11.25 0.90
CA GLY A 32 -7.53 11.44 0.75
C GLY A 32 -8.20 12.01 1.98
N ARG A 33 -9.49 11.75 2.09
CA ARG A 33 -10.33 12.24 3.17
C ARG A 33 -11.12 11.09 3.77
N LEU A 34 -11.38 11.20 5.06
CA LEU A 34 -12.31 10.31 5.75
C LEU A 34 -13.70 10.93 5.65
N ALA A 35 -14.63 10.20 5.08
CA ALA A 35 -16.05 10.54 5.11
C ALA A 35 -16.71 9.78 6.26
N ALA A 36 -18.00 10.00 6.49
CA ALA A 36 -18.72 9.34 7.58
C ALA A 36 -18.72 7.82 7.39
N GLU A 37 -18.74 7.08 8.53
CA GLU A 37 -18.98 5.63 8.57
C GLU A 37 -17.99 4.77 7.79
N GLU A 38 -16.73 4.83 8.17
CA GLU A 38 -15.68 3.97 7.62
C GLU A 38 -15.49 4.10 6.10
N ARG A 39 -15.90 5.23 5.53
CA ARG A 39 -15.72 5.51 4.11
C ARG A 39 -14.51 6.42 3.91
N LYS A 40 -13.62 6.02 3.03
CA LYS A 40 -12.47 6.82 2.63
C LYS A 40 -12.64 7.26 1.18
N ILE A 41 -12.17 8.45 0.86
CA ILE A 41 -12.19 8.97 -0.50
C ILE A 41 -10.75 9.21 -0.91
N LEU A 42 -10.26 8.45 -1.88
CA LEU A 42 -8.92 8.65 -2.43
C LEU A 42 -8.94 9.85 -3.37
N VAL A 43 -8.05 10.81 -3.13
CA VAL A 43 -7.94 12.04 -3.92
C VAL A 43 -6.72 12.02 -4.82
N GLU A 44 -5.60 11.54 -4.31
CA GLU A 44 -4.38 11.41 -5.12
C GLU A 44 -3.50 10.31 -4.57
N ILE A 45 -2.59 9.84 -5.40
CA ILE A 45 -1.54 8.93 -4.98
C ILE A 45 -0.19 9.65 -5.05
N ILE A 46 0.72 9.27 -4.17
CA ILE A 46 2.09 9.76 -4.20
C ILE A 46 2.99 8.54 -4.37
N PRO A 47 3.44 8.25 -5.60
CA PRO A 47 4.42 7.20 -5.81
C PRO A 47 5.70 7.52 -5.04
N THR A 48 6.26 6.51 -4.38
CA THR A 48 7.51 6.66 -3.62
C THR A 48 8.53 5.66 -4.12
N GLU A 49 9.79 5.93 -3.82
CA GLU A 49 10.82 4.93 -4.04
C GLU A 49 10.65 3.81 -3.03
N ASN A 50 10.97 2.59 -3.45
CA ASN A 50 11.06 1.48 -2.52
C ASN A 50 12.42 1.59 -1.84
N ALA A 51 12.40 2.02 -0.58
CA ALA A 51 13.61 2.27 0.20
C ALA A 51 14.15 1.01 0.90
N TRP A 52 13.65 -0.17 0.53
CA TRP A 52 14.11 -1.42 1.13
C TRP A 52 15.57 -1.68 0.78
N ASN A 53 16.38 -1.98 1.79
CA ASN A 53 17.79 -2.32 1.63
C ASN A 53 18.21 -3.23 2.79
N GLN A 54 19.47 -3.60 2.85
CA GLN A 54 19.98 -4.51 3.88
C GLN A 54 19.82 -3.95 5.30
N GLU A 55 20.02 -2.65 5.48
CA GLU A 55 19.83 -2.02 6.79
C GLU A 55 18.36 -2.11 7.23
N THR A 56 17.44 -1.87 6.32
CA THR A 56 16.01 -1.99 6.60
C THR A 56 15.66 -3.44 6.93
N ALA A 57 16.22 -4.39 6.20
CA ALA A 57 15.99 -5.82 6.46
C ALA A 57 16.43 -6.19 7.86
N ASP A 58 17.58 -5.70 8.30
CA ASP A 58 18.11 -5.97 9.64
C ASP A 58 17.19 -5.40 10.72
N ASN A 59 16.66 -4.19 10.49
CA ASN A 59 15.75 -3.55 11.45
C ASN A 59 14.44 -4.31 11.61
N PHE A 60 13.96 -4.98 10.56
CA PHE A 60 12.72 -5.73 10.60
C PHE A 60 12.91 -7.20 10.99
N GLU A 61 14.13 -7.67 11.10
CA GLU A 61 14.41 -9.08 11.41
C GLU A 61 13.76 -9.53 12.72
N LEU A 62 13.70 -8.65 13.71
CA LEU A 62 13.09 -8.96 15.00
C LEU A 62 11.56 -9.09 14.95
N LEU A 63 10.94 -8.57 13.91
CA LEU A 63 9.48 -8.61 13.74
C LEU A 63 9.02 -9.86 13.00
N GLU A 64 9.93 -10.55 12.32
CA GLU A 64 9.61 -11.76 11.58
C GLU A 64 9.81 -12.99 12.44
N THR A 65 8.72 -13.73 12.63
CA THR A 65 8.78 -15.03 13.29
C THR A 65 9.18 -16.14 12.32
N ASN A 66 9.21 -15.83 11.04
CA ASN A 66 9.54 -16.75 9.97
C ASN A 66 10.95 -16.47 9.49
N HIS A 67 11.80 -17.49 9.52
CA HIS A 67 13.23 -17.35 9.25
C HIS A 67 13.61 -17.12 7.78
N GLN A 68 12.65 -16.82 6.91
CA GLN A 68 12.95 -16.50 5.53
C GLN A 68 13.41 -15.06 5.41
N ARG A 69 14.68 -14.88 5.13
CA ARG A 69 15.23 -13.56 4.84
C ARG A 69 14.93 -13.18 3.40
N LEU A 70 14.14 -12.14 3.24
CA LEU A 70 13.91 -11.54 1.94
C LEU A 70 14.57 -10.17 1.96
N THR A 71 15.67 -10.04 1.24
CA THR A 71 16.49 -8.82 1.25
C THR A 71 16.38 -8.03 -0.04
N THR A 72 15.50 -8.43 -0.97
CA THR A 72 15.38 -7.79 -2.28
C THR A 72 14.08 -7.01 -2.40
N THR A 73 14.11 -5.95 -3.22
CA THR A 73 12.92 -5.15 -3.53
C THR A 73 11.89 -5.92 -4.36
N GLU A 74 12.21 -7.14 -4.80
CA GLU A 74 11.24 -7.99 -5.50
C GLU A 74 10.17 -8.54 -4.58
N ARG A 75 10.46 -8.64 -3.26
CA ARG A 75 9.54 -9.23 -2.29
C ARG A 75 9.31 -8.40 -1.04
N ARG A 76 9.92 -7.23 -0.95
CA ARG A 76 9.78 -6.34 0.19
C ARG A 76 9.72 -4.90 -0.28
N TYR A 77 9.06 -4.09 0.49
CA TYR A 77 9.08 -2.65 0.27
C TYR A 77 9.10 -1.93 1.62
N THR A 78 9.58 -0.70 1.58
CA THR A 78 9.39 0.22 2.70
C THR A 78 9.35 1.65 2.15
N ILE A 79 8.58 2.50 2.82
CA ILE A 79 8.49 3.90 2.46
C ILE A 79 9.34 4.68 3.46
N ALA A 80 10.26 5.51 2.95
CA ALA A 80 11.12 6.29 3.81
C ALA A 80 10.30 7.21 4.73
N PRO A 81 10.68 7.33 6.01
CA PRO A 81 9.94 8.22 6.93
C PRO A 81 9.83 9.65 6.43
N GLU A 82 10.85 10.14 5.71
CA GLU A 82 10.86 11.49 5.14
C GLU A 82 9.75 11.67 4.11
N ALA A 83 9.47 10.63 3.30
CA ALA A 83 8.40 10.67 2.32
C ALA A 83 7.03 10.75 2.99
N LEU A 84 6.82 10.00 4.07
CA LEU A 84 5.58 10.06 4.85
C LEU A 84 5.40 11.43 5.49
N LEU A 85 6.44 11.97 6.08
CA LEU A 85 6.39 13.29 6.72
C LEU A 85 6.08 14.40 5.70
N LYS A 86 6.71 14.34 4.55
CA LYS A 86 6.45 15.29 3.47
C LYS A 86 5.01 15.21 2.99
N ALA A 87 4.49 14.00 2.82
CA ALA A 87 3.11 13.79 2.41
C ALA A 87 2.12 14.37 3.45
N GLN A 88 2.39 14.16 4.74
CA GLN A 88 1.55 14.71 5.80
C GLN A 88 1.52 16.23 5.76
N LYS A 89 2.68 16.87 5.57
CA LYS A 89 2.77 18.34 5.51
C LYS A 89 2.02 18.90 4.31
N GLN A 90 2.24 18.31 3.13
CA GLN A 90 1.57 18.74 1.90
C GLN A 90 0.06 18.53 1.99
N GLY A 91 -0.35 17.42 2.57
CA GLY A 91 -1.76 17.10 2.74
C GLY A 91 -2.46 18.08 3.67
N ARG A 92 -1.80 18.45 4.75
CA ARG A 92 -2.38 19.37 5.74
C ARG A 92 -2.81 20.70 5.12
N GLU A 93 -2.01 21.23 4.21
CA GLU A 93 -2.33 22.47 3.51
C GLU A 93 -3.56 22.35 2.60
N ARG A 94 -3.86 21.15 2.14
CA ARG A 94 -4.97 20.85 1.22
C ARG A 94 -6.10 20.13 1.91
N GLN A 95 -6.06 20.00 3.23
CA GLN A 95 -7.04 19.28 4.04
C GLN A 95 -7.16 17.80 3.61
N LEU A 96 -6.03 17.22 3.25
CA LEU A 96 -5.91 15.80 2.95
C LEU A 96 -5.08 15.09 4.01
N SER A 97 -5.35 13.83 4.20
CA SER A 97 -4.61 12.98 5.13
C SER A 97 -4.06 11.77 4.41
N ILE A 98 -3.03 11.15 4.97
CA ILE A 98 -2.63 9.82 4.53
C ILE A 98 -3.73 8.86 4.98
N ILE A 99 -4.38 8.20 4.03
CA ILE A 99 -5.44 7.24 4.33
C ILE A 99 -5.00 5.80 4.10
N GLY A 100 -3.82 5.60 3.57
CA GLY A 100 -3.30 4.26 3.35
C GLY A 100 -2.05 4.24 2.50
N ILE A 101 -1.70 3.03 2.10
CA ILE A 101 -0.50 2.71 1.34
C ILE A 101 -0.91 1.78 0.21
N TYR A 102 -0.25 1.88 -0.94
CA TYR A 102 -0.38 0.84 -1.96
C TYR A 102 0.99 0.22 -2.25
N HIS A 103 0.98 -1.03 -2.65
CA HIS A 103 2.18 -1.70 -3.12
C HIS A 103 1.80 -2.82 -4.10
N SER A 104 2.80 -3.37 -4.77
CA SER A 104 2.58 -4.44 -5.74
C SER A 104 3.18 -5.75 -5.24
N HIS A 105 2.60 -6.85 -5.72
CA HIS A 105 3.09 -8.20 -5.52
C HIS A 105 3.50 -8.77 -6.88
N PRO A 106 4.79 -8.68 -7.25
CA PRO A 106 5.24 -9.26 -8.52
C PRO A 106 5.09 -10.78 -8.52
N ASP A 107 4.34 -11.29 -9.49
CA ASP A 107 4.07 -12.73 -9.69
C ASP A 107 3.44 -13.44 -8.50
N HIS A 108 2.76 -12.68 -7.63
CA HIS A 108 2.00 -13.20 -6.49
C HIS A 108 0.60 -12.59 -6.47
N THR A 109 -0.29 -13.23 -5.75
CA THR A 109 -1.68 -12.76 -5.61
C THR A 109 -1.76 -11.46 -4.82
N ALA A 110 -2.87 -10.73 -4.97
CA ALA A 110 -3.12 -9.46 -4.26
C ALA A 110 -3.62 -9.69 -2.82
N ILE A 111 -3.02 -10.63 -2.12
CA ILE A 111 -3.35 -11.00 -0.74
C ILE A 111 -2.17 -10.61 0.15
N PRO A 112 -2.43 -9.93 1.29
CA PRO A 112 -1.34 -9.48 2.16
C PRO A 112 -0.48 -10.62 2.68
N SER A 113 0.81 -10.39 2.73
CA SER A 113 1.74 -11.32 3.36
C SER A 113 1.73 -11.14 4.88
N GLU A 114 2.37 -12.07 5.58
CA GLU A 114 2.57 -11.92 7.02
C GLU A 114 3.40 -10.67 7.34
N PHE A 115 4.41 -10.38 6.51
CA PHE A 115 5.20 -9.16 6.65
C PHE A 115 4.32 -7.91 6.49
N ASP A 116 3.43 -7.90 5.50
CA ASP A 116 2.48 -6.80 5.30
C ASP A 116 1.63 -6.59 6.56
N ARG A 117 1.16 -7.68 7.16
CA ARG A 117 0.32 -7.62 8.35
C ARG A 117 1.07 -7.07 9.57
N VAL A 118 2.30 -7.54 9.78
CA VAL A 118 3.10 -7.11 10.93
C VAL A 118 3.40 -5.61 10.87
N CYS A 119 3.62 -5.09 9.67
CA CYS A 119 3.98 -3.69 9.47
C CYS A 119 2.78 -2.77 9.29
N ALA A 120 1.56 -3.31 9.25
CA ALA A 120 0.37 -2.52 8.95
C ALA A 120 -0.13 -1.71 10.15
N TRP A 121 -0.80 -0.61 9.85
CA TRP A 121 -1.38 0.29 10.83
C TRP A 121 -2.90 0.23 10.79
N LEU A 122 -3.50 0.18 11.96
CA LEU A 122 -4.95 0.24 12.08
C LEU A 122 -5.47 1.56 11.49
N GLY A 123 -6.56 1.49 10.76
CA GLY A 123 -7.20 2.66 10.17
C GLY A 123 -6.75 2.97 8.74
N TYR A 124 -5.66 2.40 8.27
CA TYR A 124 -5.19 2.60 6.91
C TYR A 124 -5.83 1.59 5.96
N SER A 125 -5.99 2.01 4.71
CA SER A 125 -6.29 1.10 3.60
C SER A 125 -4.98 0.64 2.97
N TYR A 126 -4.91 -0.63 2.60
CA TYR A 126 -3.75 -1.22 1.94
C TYR A 126 -4.20 -1.78 0.60
N ILE A 127 -3.85 -1.08 -0.47
CA ILE A 127 -4.15 -1.52 -1.83
C ILE A 127 -2.97 -2.33 -2.34
N ILE A 128 -3.24 -3.55 -2.78
CA ILE A 128 -2.23 -4.45 -3.32
C ILE A 128 -2.57 -4.77 -4.76
N VAL A 129 -1.58 -4.59 -5.64
CA VAL A 129 -1.71 -4.91 -7.07
C VAL A 129 -0.90 -6.16 -7.35
N SER A 130 -1.55 -7.19 -7.87
CA SER A 130 -0.87 -8.37 -8.38
C SER A 130 -0.39 -8.08 -9.79
N VAL A 131 0.92 -8.20 -10.04
CA VAL A 131 1.52 -8.01 -11.35
C VAL A 131 2.04 -9.35 -11.83
N GLN A 132 1.42 -9.88 -12.88
CA GLN A 132 1.80 -11.18 -13.44
C GLN A 132 2.50 -10.94 -14.78
N GLN A 133 3.77 -11.31 -14.87
CA GLN A 133 4.53 -11.18 -16.10
C GLN A 133 4.43 -9.77 -16.70
N LYS A 134 4.69 -8.77 -15.88
CA LYS A 134 4.69 -7.33 -16.22
C LYS A 134 3.30 -6.71 -16.41
N LYS A 135 2.21 -7.45 -16.18
CA LYS A 135 0.85 -6.91 -16.36
C LYS A 135 0.07 -6.97 -15.05
N ALA A 136 -0.59 -5.88 -14.71
CA ALA A 136 -1.50 -5.85 -13.57
C ALA A 136 -2.66 -6.80 -13.83
N ALA A 137 -2.80 -7.81 -12.96
CA ALA A 137 -3.79 -8.87 -13.12
C ALA A 137 -4.94 -8.77 -12.14
N ASP A 138 -4.71 -8.19 -10.95
CA ASP A 138 -5.72 -8.05 -9.90
C ASP A 138 -5.33 -6.89 -8.98
N LEU A 139 -6.31 -6.28 -8.37
CA LEU A 139 -6.09 -5.20 -7.41
C LEU A 139 -7.15 -5.30 -6.32
N ARG A 140 -6.70 -5.32 -5.07
CA ARG A 140 -7.60 -5.46 -3.91
C ARG A 140 -7.19 -4.49 -2.82
N SER A 141 -8.17 -4.09 -2.01
CA SER A 141 -7.92 -3.26 -0.83
C SER A 141 -8.21 -4.05 0.44
N TRP A 142 -7.41 -3.79 1.47
CA TRP A 142 -7.45 -4.49 2.75
C TRP A 142 -7.36 -3.48 3.88
N CYS A 143 -7.92 -3.80 5.01
CA CYS A 143 -7.73 -3.03 6.24
C CYS A 143 -7.67 -3.98 7.43
N LEU A 144 -7.06 -3.52 8.53
CA LEU A 144 -6.94 -4.35 9.73
C LEU A 144 -8.23 -4.27 10.57
N ASP A 145 -8.61 -5.42 11.12
CA ASP A 145 -9.63 -5.46 12.15
C ASP A 145 -9.00 -5.20 13.53
N GLN A 146 -9.80 -5.30 14.58
CA GLN A 146 -9.36 -5.03 15.95
C GLN A 146 -8.39 -6.08 16.49
N GLN A 147 -8.32 -7.25 15.86
CA GLN A 147 -7.39 -8.31 16.22
C GLN A 147 -6.11 -8.28 15.38
N HIS A 148 -5.87 -7.17 14.66
CA HIS A 148 -4.71 -6.97 13.80
C HIS A 148 -4.64 -8.02 12.68
N GLN A 149 -5.81 -8.38 12.13
CA GLN A 149 -5.91 -9.27 10.98
C GLN A 149 -6.50 -8.49 9.81
N PHE A 150 -6.00 -8.76 8.60
CA PHE A 150 -6.52 -8.11 7.41
C PHE A 150 -7.91 -8.65 7.06
N ILE A 151 -8.80 -7.72 6.75
CA ILE A 151 -10.12 -8.03 6.17
C ILE A 151 -10.23 -7.28 4.85
N SER A 152 -11.02 -7.85 3.94
CA SER A 152 -11.26 -7.24 2.63
C SER A 152 -12.01 -5.92 2.78
N GLU A 153 -11.53 -4.91 2.05
CA GLU A 153 -12.18 -3.61 1.98
C GLU A 153 -12.78 -3.44 0.59
N GLU A 154 -14.02 -2.97 0.52
CA GLU A 154 -14.69 -2.76 -0.74
C GLU A 154 -14.14 -1.52 -1.46
N ILE A 155 -13.83 -1.68 -2.76
CA ILE A 155 -13.43 -0.56 -3.61
C ILE A 155 -14.64 -0.16 -4.44
N ILE A 156 -15.06 1.11 -4.30
CA ILE A 156 -16.12 1.68 -5.12
C ILE A 156 -15.46 2.62 -6.12
N SER A 157 -15.68 2.37 -7.41
CA SER A 157 -15.17 3.22 -8.46
C SER A 157 -16.18 4.33 -8.73
N ILE A 158 -15.71 5.56 -8.72
CA ILE A 158 -16.53 6.73 -9.04
C ILE A 158 -15.95 7.44 -10.25
N SER A 159 -16.83 7.75 -11.18
CA SER A 159 -16.46 8.48 -12.39
C SER A 159 -16.36 9.99 -12.14
#